data_9b2518342277c5edaf30e3aca62084f2
#
_entry.id   9b2518342277c5edaf30e3aca62084f2
#
_cell.length_a   1.000
_cell.length_b   1.000
_cell.length_c   1.000
_cell.angle_alpha   90.00
_cell.angle_beta   90.00
_cell.angle_gamma   90.00
#
_symmetry.space_group_name_H-M   'P 1'
#
loop_
_entity.id
_entity.type
_entity.pdbx_description
1 polymer ?
#
loop_
_entity_poly.entity_id
_entity_poly.type
_entity_poly.pdbx_seq_one_letter_code
_entity_poly.pdbx_strand_id
1 'polypeptide(L)'
;MTDKKDSPECTHDCSTCGESCSSRNSNSKPEDFRAYLREGCTVKKVIGVVSGKGGVGKSLVSALLASGLQKKGLKAAVLDADITGPSIPKVFGINTRAEGNGEAIYPAKSNNGVQIMSINLLLEDVNAPVVWRGPIIAGAVKQFWTDVLWEDVDVMVVDMPPGTGDVPLTIFQSLPV
;
A
#
# COMPACT_ATOMS: atom_id res chain seq x y z
N MET A 1 -3.56 1.00 -57.37
CA MET A 1 -4.97 0.58 -57.16
C MET A 1 -4.90 -0.61 -56.27
N THR A 2 -5.05 -0.44 -55.00
CA THR A 2 -5.10 -1.49 -53.99
C THR A 2 -6.35 -1.26 -53.15
N ASP A 3 -7.28 -2.22 -53.28
CA ASP A 3 -8.58 -2.20 -52.67
C ASP A 3 -8.50 -2.13 -51.14
N LYS A 4 -9.07 -1.07 -50.56
CA LYS A 4 -9.46 -1.02 -49.17
C LYS A 4 -10.66 -1.96 -48.99
N LYS A 5 -10.44 -3.12 -48.37
CA LYS A 5 -11.53 -3.94 -47.81
C LYS A 5 -12.15 -3.15 -46.66
N ASP A 6 -13.40 -2.78 -46.84
CA ASP A 6 -14.27 -2.26 -45.80
C ASP A 6 -14.38 -3.29 -44.66
N SER A 7 -13.89 -2.95 -43.48
CA SER A 7 -14.19 -3.71 -42.27
C SER A 7 -15.66 -3.48 -41.92
N PRO A 8 -16.48 -4.50 -41.68
CA PRO A 8 -17.84 -4.31 -41.24
C PRO A 8 -17.88 -3.50 -39.95
N GLU A 9 -18.66 -2.44 -39.91
CA GLU A 9 -18.86 -1.62 -38.72
C GLU A 9 -19.32 -2.51 -37.56
N CYS A 10 -18.57 -2.49 -36.46
CA CYS A 10 -18.89 -3.24 -35.26
C CYS A 10 -20.15 -2.63 -34.63
N THR A 11 -21.24 -3.39 -34.61
CA THR A 11 -22.54 -2.97 -34.05
C THR A 11 -22.56 -2.93 -32.51
N HIS A 12 -21.45 -3.31 -31.86
CA HIS A 12 -21.29 -3.45 -30.39
C HIS A 12 -22.29 -4.40 -29.71
N ASP A 13 -23.08 -5.16 -30.48
CA ASP A 13 -23.91 -6.25 -29.96
C ASP A 13 -23.18 -7.57 -30.06
N CYS A 14 -22.54 -7.96 -28.96
CA CYS A 14 -21.74 -9.17 -28.87
C CYS A 14 -22.58 -10.46 -28.79
N SER A 15 -23.89 -10.38 -28.66
CA SER A 15 -24.77 -11.54 -28.54
C SER A 15 -25.02 -12.24 -29.89
N THR A 16 -24.98 -11.48 -30.99
CA THR A 16 -25.27 -11.96 -32.35
C THR A 16 -24.08 -11.92 -33.29
N CYS A 17 -22.93 -11.37 -32.87
CA CYS A 17 -21.73 -11.24 -33.66
C CYS A 17 -20.95 -12.56 -33.76
N GLY A 18 -20.72 -13.08 -34.97
CA GLY A 18 -19.96 -14.30 -35.24
C GLY A 18 -18.44 -14.13 -35.36
N GLU A 19 -17.93 -12.88 -35.27
CA GLU A 19 -16.52 -12.57 -35.46
C GLU A 19 -15.69 -12.83 -34.20
N SER A 20 -14.45 -13.28 -34.35
CA SER A 20 -13.50 -13.45 -33.25
C SER A 20 -12.87 -12.09 -32.91
N CYS A 21 -13.45 -11.40 -31.94
CA CYS A 21 -13.00 -10.11 -31.47
C CYS A 21 -12.14 -10.27 -30.21
N SER A 22 -11.00 -9.54 -30.13
CA SER A 22 -10.12 -9.56 -28.94
C SER A 22 -10.83 -9.12 -27.67
N SER A 23 -11.91 -8.32 -27.77
CA SER A 23 -12.74 -7.91 -26.64
C SER A 23 -13.65 -9.04 -26.10
N ARG A 24 -13.82 -10.15 -26.83
CA ARG A 24 -14.63 -11.30 -26.40
C ARG A 24 -13.85 -12.26 -25.49
N ASN A 25 -12.53 -12.22 -25.53
CA ASN A 25 -11.66 -13.06 -24.69
C ASN A 25 -11.40 -12.46 -23.30
N SER A 26 -12.04 -11.36 -22.93
CA SER A 26 -11.96 -10.80 -21.59
C SER A 26 -12.87 -11.51 -20.57
N ASN A 27 -12.99 -12.84 -20.65
CA ASN A 27 -13.31 -13.67 -19.49
C ASN A 27 -12.05 -13.83 -18.61
N SER A 28 -11.24 -12.76 -18.47
CA SER A 28 -10.28 -12.67 -17.39
C SER A 28 -11.11 -12.58 -16.10
N LYS A 29 -11.04 -13.61 -15.27
CA LYS A 29 -11.42 -13.51 -13.87
C LYS A 29 -10.86 -12.17 -13.37
N PRO A 30 -11.63 -11.38 -12.60
CA PRO A 30 -11.09 -10.14 -12.05
C PRO A 30 -9.73 -10.49 -11.43
N GLU A 31 -8.68 -9.81 -11.88
CA GLU A 31 -7.35 -10.03 -11.31
C GLU A 31 -7.44 -9.73 -9.82
N ASP A 32 -7.12 -10.70 -8.99
CA ASP A 32 -7.09 -10.52 -7.55
C ASP A 32 -5.81 -9.74 -7.22
N PHE A 33 -5.94 -8.44 -7.07
CA PHE A 33 -4.85 -7.54 -6.71
C PHE A 33 -4.45 -7.63 -5.24
N ARG A 34 -5.13 -8.45 -4.44
CA ARG A 34 -4.88 -8.56 -2.99
C ARG A 34 -3.50 -9.10 -2.73
N ALA A 35 -2.81 -8.42 -1.84
CA ALA A 35 -1.57 -8.91 -1.26
C ALA A 35 -1.89 -9.76 -0.02
N TYR A 36 -1.20 -10.88 0.13
CA TYR A 36 -1.35 -11.76 1.27
C TYR A 36 -0.22 -11.50 2.26
N LEU A 37 -0.53 -11.57 3.55
CA LEU A 37 0.48 -11.51 4.59
C LEU A 37 1.43 -12.72 4.48
N ARG A 38 2.66 -12.51 4.92
CA ARG A 38 3.64 -13.58 5.07
C ARG A 38 3.09 -14.64 6.03
N GLU A 39 3.47 -15.89 5.78
CA GLU A 39 3.14 -17.01 6.68
C GLU A 39 3.68 -16.75 8.10
N GLY A 40 2.85 -16.99 9.09
CA GLY A 40 3.14 -16.70 10.50
C GLY A 40 2.84 -15.26 10.94
N CYS A 41 2.45 -14.36 10.03
CA CYS A 41 2.01 -13.01 10.36
C CYS A 41 0.50 -12.93 10.53
N THR A 42 0.04 -12.10 11.45
CA THR A 42 -1.39 -11.83 11.66
C THR A 42 -1.65 -10.34 11.82
N VAL A 43 -2.62 -9.84 11.05
CA VAL A 43 -3.19 -8.49 11.20
C VAL A 43 -4.70 -8.64 11.19
N LYS A 44 -5.35 -8.36 12.34
CA LYS A 44 -6.80 -8.61 12.50
C LYS A 44 -7.66 -7.52 11.86
N LYS A 45 -7.23 -6.26 11.94
CA LYS A 45 -7.94 -5.11 11.37
C LYS A 45 -6.96 -4.13 10.74
N VAL A 46 -7.35 -3.55 9.61
CA VAL A 46 -6.59 -2.49 8.93
C VAL A 46 -7.46 -1.24 8.85
N ILE A 47 -6.89 -0.10 9.21
CA ILE A 47 -7.54 1.21 9.17
C ILE A 47 -6.70 2.14 8.32
N GLY A 48 -7.25 2.60 7.18
CA GLY A 48 -6.60 3.61 6.34
C GLY A 48 -6.93 5.03 6.83
N VAL A 49 -5.90 5.85 7.06
CA VAL A 49 -6.06 7.28 7.35
C VAL A 49 -5.76 8.05 6.07
N VAL A 50 -6.79 8.68 5.54
CA VAL A 50 -6.76 9.39 4.25
C VAL A 50 -7.02 10.87 4.41
N SER A 51 -6.47 11.68 3.51
CA SER A 51 -6.75 13.11 3.43
C SER A 51 -6.70 13.61 1.99
N GLY A 52 -7.60 14.51 1.62
CA GLY A 52 -7.62 15.12 0.29
C GLY A 52 -6.48 16.13 0.07
N LYS A 53 -5.81 16.60 1.12
CA LYS A 53 -4.75 17.62 1.08
C LYS A 53 -3.57 17.22 1.97
N GLY A 54 -2.36 17.64 1.59
CA GLY A 54 -1.18 17.56 2.44
C GLY A 54 -1.25 18.55 3.61
N GLY A 55 -0.51 18.27 4.69
CA GLY A 55 -0.34 19.20 5.81
C GLY A 55 -1.54 19.34 6.76
N VAL A 56 -2.58 18.52 6.65
CA VAL A 56 -3.78 18.59 7.51
C VAL A 56 -3.66 17.79 8.82
N GLY A 57 -2.51 17.18 9.10
CA GLY A 57 -2.28 16.42 10.33
C GLY A 57 -2.59 14.93 10.21
N LYS A 58 -2.74 14.37 9.01
CA LYS A 58 -3.01 12.94 8.75
C LYS A 58 -2.09 12.03 9.55
N SER A 59 -0.78 12.17 9.41
CA SER A 59 0.22 11.33 10.09
C SER A 59 0.20 11.50 11.61
N LEU A 60 -0.15 12.69 12.10
CA LEU A 60 -0.37 12.89 13.54
C LEU A 60 -1.58 12.11 14.04
N VAL A 61 -2.68 12.09 13.29
CA VAL A 61 -3.88 11.30 13.62
C VAL A 61 -3.52 9.81 13.59
N SER A 62 -2.79 9.35 12.58
CA SER A 62 -2.32 7.96 12.47
C SER A 62 -1.49 7.54 13.68
N ALA A 63 -0.54 8.38 14.10
CA ALA A 63 0.33 8.12 15.24
C ALA A 63 -0.43 8.13 16.58
N LEU A 64 -1.33 9.11 16.78
CA LEU A 64 -2.17 9.19 17.98
C LEU A 64 -3.11 8.01 18.10
N LEU A 65 -3.71 7.57 16.98
CA LEU A 65 -4.59 6.41 16.94
C LEU A 65 -3.82 5.14 17.33
N ALA A 66 -2.68 4.88 16.69
CA ALA A 66 -1.86 3.70 17.00
C ALA A 66 -1.36 3.70 18.45
N SER A 67 -0.88 4.86 18.94
CA SER A 67 -0.44 5.00 20.33
C SER A 67 -1.59 4.81 21.33
N GLY A 68 -2.77 5.32 21.00
CA GLY A 68 -3.97 5.16 21.82
C GLY A 68 -4.45 3.73 21.90
N LEU A 69 -4.42 3.00 20.79
CA LEU A 69 -4.74 1.57 20.72
C LEU A 69 -3.73 0.75 21.55
N GLN A 70 -2.45 1.03 21.40
CA GLN A 70 -1.39 0.37 22.16
C GLN A 70 -1.55 0.59 23.68
N LYS A 71 -1.89 1.81 24.10
CA LYS A 71 -2.20 2.12 25.53
C LYS A 71 -3.40 1.36 26.07
N LYS A 72 -4.34 0.99 25.21
CA LYS A 72 -5.49 0.16 25.59
C LYS A 72 -5.19 -1.35 25.61
N GLY A 73 -3.94 -1.73 25.40
CA GLY A 73 -3.49 -3.13 25.43
C GLY A 73 -3.67 -3.88 24.11
N LEU A 74 -4.01 -3.17 23.02
CA LEU A 74 -4.04 -3.76 21.67
C LEU A 74 -2.65 -3.67 21.03
N LYS A 75 -2.22 -4.72 20.35
CA LYS A 75 -0.97 -4.69 19.59
C LYS A 75 -1.19 -3.89 18.31
N ALA A 76 -0.64 -2.66 18.28
CA ALA A 76 -0.81 -1.74 17.17
C ALA A 76 0.40 -1.72 16.25
N ALA A 77 0.13 -1.53 14.96
CA ALA A 77 1.16 -1.28 13.94
C ALA A 77 0.82 -0.05 13.11
N VAL A 78 1.84 0.58 12.53
CA VAL A 78 1.70 1.66 11.55
C VAL A 78 2.48 1.32 10.29
N LEU A 79 1.78 1.31 9.16
CA LEU A 79 2.35 1.23 7.83
C LEU A 79 2.33 2.63 7.22
N ASP A 80 3.50 3.25 7.09
CA ASP A 80 3.66 4.57 6.48
C ASP A 80 3.75 4.41 4.96
N ALA A 81 2.66 4.73 4.27
CA ALA A 81 2.55 4.71 2.83
C ALA A 81 2.76 6.10 2.19
N ASP A 82 2.98 7.15 2.99
CA ASP A 82 3.30 8.50 2.50
C ASP A 82 4.81 8.66 2.28
N ILE A 83 5.27 8.15 1.15
CA ILE A 83 6.69 8.17 0.78
C ILE A 83 7.19 9.60 0.48
N THR A 84 6.29 10.51 0.14
CA THR A 84 6.65 11.89 -0.23
C THR A 84 6.98 12.78 0.96
N GLY A 85 6.49 12.43 2.13
CA GLY A 85 6.72 13.18 3.37
C GLY A 85 6.70 12.26 4.59
N PRO A 86 7.57 11.22 4.65
CA PRO A 86 7.50 10.21 5.69
C PRO A 86 7.79 10.83 7.06
N SER A 87 6.74 11.01 7.84
CA SER A 87 6.77 11.66 9.15
C SER A 87 6.61 10.69 10.31
N ILE A 88 6.08 9.49 10.06
CA ILE A 88 5.76 8.50 11.10
C ILE A 88 6.98 8.11 11.94
N PRO A 89 8.14 7.73 11.38
CA PRO A 89 9.31 7.41 12.20
C PRO A 89 9.74 8.56 13.12
N LYS A 90 9.70 9.80 12.61
CA LYS A 90 10.05 11.00 13.39
C LYS A 90 9.10 11.24 14.57
N VAL A 91 7.79 11.06 14.33
CA VAL A 91 6.77 11.22 15.39
C VAL A 91 6.95 10.21 16.51
N PHE A 92 7.39 8.99 16.18
CA PHE A 92 7.67 7.94 17.16
C PHE A 92 9.10 7.95 17.72
N GLY A 93 9.94 8.89 17.28
CA GLY A 93 11.34 9.01 17.73
C GLY A 93 12.23 7.88 17.24
N ILE A 94 11.89 7.25 16.10
CA ILE A 94 12.66 6.16 15.51
C ILE A 94 13.72 6.75 14.59
N ASN A 95 14.98 6.49 14.92
CA ASN A 95 16.16 6.93 14.16
C ASN A 95 17.01 5.74 13.65
N THR A 96 16.59 4.51 13.96
CA THR A 96 17.25 3.29 13.51
C THR A 96 16.66 2.83 12.19
N ARG A 97 17.48 2.14 11.38
CA ARG A 97 17.00 1.49 10.16
C ARG A 97 16.18 0.24 10.49
N ALA A 98 15.32 -0.16 9.57
CA ALA A 98 14.72 -1.48 9.62
C ALA A 98 15.81 -2.54 9.36
N GLU A 99 15.78 -3.59 10.14
CA GLU A 99 16.67 -4.73 9.99
C GLU A 99 15.99 -5.83 9.18
N GLY A 100 16.77 -6.69 8.55
CA GLY A 100 16.27 -7.85 7.83
C GLY A 100 17.31 -8.94 7.76
N ASN A 101 16.88 -10.17 7.58
CA ASN A 101 17.76 -11.34 7.47
C ASN A 101 17.88 -11.85 6.01
N GLY A 102 17.45 -11.07 5.03
CA GLY A 102 17.41 -11.45 3.62
C GLY A 102 16.15 -12.21 3.22
N GLU A 103 15.40 -12.75 4.18
CA GLU A 103 14.11 -13.43 3.95
C GLU A 103 12.91 -12.60 4.40
N ALA A 104 13.09 -11.82 5.46
CA ALA A 104 12.05 -10.95 6.01
C ALA A 104 12.64 -9.63 6.50
N ILE A 105 11.80 -8.62 6.54
CA ILE A 105 12.09 -7.29 7.10
C ILE A 105 11.43 -7.22 8.48
N TYR A 106 12.17 -6.77 9.48
CA TYR A 106 11.64 -6.55 10.82
C TYR A 106 11.12 -5.13 10.96
N PRO A 107 9.88 -4.93 11.43
CA PRO A 107 9.37 -3.59 11.69
C PRO A 107 10.13 -2.95 12.86
N ALA A 108 10.40 -1.67 12.77
CA ALA A 108 10.92 -0.93 13.91
C ALA A 108 9.87 -0.87 15.03
N LYS A 109 10.30 -0.91 16.28
CA LYS A 109 9.39 -0.81 17.45
C LYS A 109 9.62 0.52 18.17
N SER A 110 8.54 1.26 18.38
CA SER A 110 8.58 2.47 19.20
C SER A 110 8.72 2.13 20.69
N ASN A 111 9.05 3.13 21.52
CA ASN A 111 9.21 2.95 22.97
C ASN A 111 7.97 2.39 23.68
N ASN A 112 6.78 2.61 23.11
CA ASN A 112 5.52 2.08 23.63
C ASN A 112 5.07 0.78 22.94
N GLY A 113 5.92 0.19 22.08
CA GLY A 113 5.71 -1.13 21.49
C GLY A 113 4.92 -1.14 20.17
N VAL A 114 4.58 0.01 19.57
CA VAL A 114 3.95 0.08 18.24
C VAL A 114 4.95 -0.39 17.20
N GLN A 115 4.56 -1.33 16.33
CA GLN A 115 5.36 -1.79 15.20
C GLN A 115 5.23 -0.79 14.04
N ILE A 116 6.34 -0.38 13.44
CA ILE A 116 6.35 0.68 12.42
C ILE A 116 7.19 0.26 11.23
N MET A 117 6.61 0.44 10.04
CA MET A 117 7.33 0.32 8.78
C MET A 117 7.11 1.54 7.91
N SER A 118 8.18 2.08 7.40
CA SER A 118 8.23 3.22 6.48
C SER A 118 9.39 3.04 5.52
N ILE A 119 9.27 3.57 4.31
CA ILE A 119 10.34 3.53 3.32
C ILE A 119 11.64 4.17 3.83
N ASN A 120 11.52 5.20 4.66
CA ASN A 120 12.67 5.88 5.24
C ASN A 120 13.54 4.98 6.11
N LEU A 121 12.96 3.91 6.66
CA LEU A 121 13.72 2.96 7.48
C LEU A 121 14.57 2.01 6.63
N LEU A 122 14.37 1.99 5.31
CA LEU A 122 15.14 1.17 4.35
C LEU A 122 16.18 1.98 3.58
N LEU A 123 16.02 3.31 3.49
CA LEU A 123 16.93 4.14 2.71
C LEU A 123 18.28 4.29 3.41
N GLU A 124 19.38 4.22 2.64
CA GLU A 124 20.73 4.46 3.14
C GLU A 124 20.94 5.92 3.52
N ASP A 125 20.40 6.83 2.74
CA ASP A 125 20.39 8.27 3.01
C ASP A 125 18.96 8.79 2.92
N VAL A 126 18.45 9.22 4.07
CA VAL A 126 17.09 9.80 4.20
C VAL A 126 16.93 11.10 3.39
N ASN A 127 18.05 11.76 3.07
CA ASN A 127 18.08 13.02 2.32
C ASN A 127 18.36 12.80 0.83
N ALA A 128 18.63 11.57 0.39
CA ALA A 128 18.85 11.29 -1.02
C ALA A 128 17.58 11.62 -1.83
N PRO A 129 17.68 12.40 -2.91
CA PRO A 129 16.54 12.69 -3.76
C PRO A 129 16.14 11.43 -4.54
N VAL A 130 15.17 10.71 -4.05
CA VAL A 130 14.60 9.55 -4.74
C VAL A 130 13.35 9.98 -5.49
N VAL A 131 13.34 9.80 -6.79
CA VAL A 131 12.15 10.07 -7.62
C VAL A 131 11.24 8.85 -7.57
N TRP A 132 10.26 8.90 -6.72
CA TRP A 132 9.24 7.87 -6.61
C TRP A 132 8.09 8.11 -7.59
N ARG A 133 7.87 7.17 -8.50
CA ARG A 133 6.68 7.17 -9.35
C ARG A 133 5.57 6.34 -8.71
N GLY A 134 4.30 6.69 -8.96
CA GLY A 134 3.14 6.03 -8.36
C GLY A 134 3.18 4.49 -8.33
N PRO A 135 3.48 3.80 -9.43
CA PRO A 135 3.57 2.33 -9.44
C PRO A 135 4.66 1.77 -8.52
N ILE A 136 5.80 2.47 -8.39
CA ILE A 136 6.90 2.06 -7.50
C ILE A 136 6.47 2.21 -6.03
N ILE A 137 5.77 3.31 -5.71
CA ILE A 137 5.23 3.55 -4.37
C ILE A 137 4.25 2.44 -3.96
N ALA A 138 3.29 2.16 -4.82
CA ALA A 138 2.31 1.11 -4.58
C ALA A 138 2.98 -0.28 -4.43
N GLY A 139 4.01 -0.56 -5.24
CA GLY A 139 4.83 -1.77 -5.12
C GLY A 139 5.54 -1.86 -3.78
N ALA A 140 6.17 -0.78 -3.30
CA ALA A 140 6.85 -0.74 -2.02
C ALA A 140 5.88 -0.97 -0.84
N VAL A 141 4.71 -0.33 -0.86
CA VAL A 141 3.68 -0.53 0.18
C VAL A 141 3.18 -1.98 0.18
N LYS A 142 3.00 -2.57 -1.00
CA LYS A 142 2.65 -3.99 -1.13
C LYS A 142 3.74 -4.88 -0.54
N GLN A 143 5.02 -4.60 -0.80
CA GLN A 143 6.14 -5.33 -0.20
C GLN A 143 6.18 -5.18 1.32
N PHE A 144 5.87 -4.00 1.87
CA PHE A 144 5.77 -3.83 3.32
C PHE A 144 4.66 -4.68 3.95
N TRP A 145 3.61 -4.95 3.20
CA TRP A 145 2.57 -5.86 3.63
C TRP A 145 3.01 -7.33 3.57
N THR A 146 3.71 -7.75 2.49
CA THR A 146 4.06 -9.15 2.23
C THR A 146 5.35 -9.59 2.90
N ASP A 147 6.37 -8.72 3.01
CA ASP A 147 7.74 -9.11 3.36
C ASP A 147 8.12 -8.71 4.80
N VAL A 148 7.36 -7.79 5.41
CA VAL A 148 7.57 -7.41 6.80
C VAL A 148 6.95 -8.43 7.74
N LEU A 149 7.71 -8.79 8.78
CA LEU A 149 7.27 -9.72 9.81
C LEU A 149 6.38 -9.01 10.84
N TRP A 150 5.08 -8.94 10.56
CA TRP A 150 4.09 -8.36 11.45
C TRP A 150 3.69 -9.34 12.55
N GLU A 151 4.18 -9.11 13.78
CA GLU A 151 3.96 -10.01 14.90
C GLU A 151 2.64 -9.69 15.61
N ASP A 152 1.64 -10.58 15.47
CA ASP A 152 0.39 -10.55 16.26
C ASP A 152 -0.28 -9.16 16.32
N VAL A 153 -0.51 -8.52 15.18
CA VAL A 153 -1.09 -7.18 15.13
C VAL A 153 -2.61 -7.24 15.26
N ASP A 154 -3.17 -6.58 16.29
CA ASP A 154 -4.62 -6.43 16.44
C ASP A 154 -5.17 -5.37 15.48
N VAL A 155 -4.49 -4.23 15.38
CA VAL A 155 -4.90 -3.13 14.51
C VAL A 155 -3.69 -2.52 13.82
N MET A 156 -3.71 -2.51 12.49
CA MET A 156 -2.75 -1.78 11.67
C MET A 156 -3.36 -0.47 11.20
N VAL A 157 -2.67 0.62 11.39
CA VAL A 157 -3.02 1.94 10.85
C VAL A 157 -2.15 2.18 9.62
N VAL A 158 -2.78 2.40 8.47
CA VAL A 158 -2.08 2.75 7.22
C VAL A 158 -2.16 4.25 7.03
N ASP A 159 -1.01 4.94 7.11
CA ASP A 159 -0.90 6.36 6.83
C ASP A 159 -0.77 6.57 5.33
N MET A 160 -1.88 6.91 4.67
CA MET A 160 -2.00 6.98 3.21
C MET A 160 -1.35 8.25 2.66
N PRO A 161 -0.82 8.27 1.44
CA PRO A 161 -0.39 9.51 0.82
C PRO A 161 -1.58 10.49 0.63
N PRO A 162 -1.33 11.80 0.60
CA PRO A 162 -2.39 12.78 0.37
C PRO A 162 -2.96 12.70 -1.05
N GLY A 163 -4.22 13.09 -1.19
CA GLY A 163 -4.91 13.16 -2.48
C GLY A 163 -5.72 11.90 -2.80
N THR A 164 -6.26 11.89 -4.02
CA THR A 164 -7.17 10.83 -4.54
C THR A 164 -6.59 10.14 -5.77
N GLY A 165 -5.27 10.15 -5.92
CA GLY A 165 -4.58 9.58 -7.08
C GLY A 165 -4.51 8.04 -7.06
N ASP A 166 -3.75 7.51 -8.01
CA ASP A 166 -3.64 6.06 -8.25
C ASP A 166 -3.03 5.29 -7.06
N VAL A 167 -2.15 5.95 -6.27
CA VAL A 167 -1.46 5.28 -5.15
C VAL A 167 -2.42 4.87 -4.04
N PRO A 168 -3.26 5.77 -3.48
CA PRO A 168 -4.29 5.38 -2.52
C PRO A 168 -5.21 4.29 -3.05
N LEU A 169 -5.66 4.40 -4.31
CA LEU A 169 -6.53 3.41 -4.93
C LEU A 169 -5.88 2.03 -5.00
N THR A 170 -4.62 1.97 -5.44
CA THR A 170 -3.86 0.71 -5.51
C THR A 170 -3.68 0.08 -4.12
N ILE A 171 -3.43 0.90 -3.10
CA ILE A 171 -3.32 0.42 -1.72
C ILE A 171 -4.66 -0.18 -1.25
N PHE A 172 -5.78 0.49 -1.49
CA PHE A 172 -7.12 -0.03 -1.17
C PHE A 172 -7.46 -1.32 -1.91
N GLN A 173 -6.96 -1.50 -3.13
CA GLN A 173 -7.15 -2.75 -3.89
C GLN A 173 -6.24 -3.89 -3.41
N SER A 174 -5.08 -3.55 -2.86
CA SER A 174 -4.05 -4.53 -2.48
C SER A 174 -4.13 -4.94 -1.01
N LEU A 175 -4.52 -4.06 -0.12
CA LEU A 175 -4.62 -4.32 1.33
C LEU A 175 -6.08 -4.43 1.78
N PRO A 176 -6.37 -5.18 2.84
CA PRO A 176 -7.72 -5.35 3.39
C PRO A 176 -8.15 -4.16 4.26
N VAL A 177 -8.11 -2.94 3.71
CA VAL A 177 -8.40 -1.67 4.41
C VAL A 177 -9.90 -1.47 4.60
#